data_ab37724ff905068d370999f505a68e9f
#
_entry.id   ab37724ff905068d370999f505a68e9f
#
_cell.length_a   1.000
_cell.length_b   1.000
_cell.length_c   1.000
_cell.angle_alpha   90.00
_cell.angle_beta   90.00
_cell.angle_gamma   90.00
#
_symmetry.space_group_name_H-M   'P 1'
#
loop_
_entity.id
_entity.type
_entity.pdbx_description
1 polymer ?
#
loop_
_entity_poly.entity_id
_entity_poly.type
_entity_poly.pdbx_seq_one_letter_code
_entity_poly.pdbx_strand_id
1 'polypeptide(L)'
;MNALETYKHELLRWNERVNLIGPEAVANIDAHIDEAVIAADLLKPSGNVLDFGSGGGLPAIPMAIVSPDARLHLVEVDKKKWAFLKHIARACELNAVIYGDRLARAVTRFPPELRFSLVTSRAVGNPEEWVPLLAPWMEQGGRVALFQSNPDVPTIDGFTKSEVFPLPRGTSNYLVTLTFHVEQHR
;
A
#
# COMPACT_ATOMS: atom_id res chain seq x y z
N MET A 1 8.19 17.54 -16.01
CA MET A 1 7.66 16.17 -15.76
C MET A 1 6.91 16.26 -14.44
N ASN A 2 5.66 15.86 -14.40
CA ASN A 2 4.92 15.82 -13.13
C ASN A 2 5.37 14.62 -12.28
N ALA A 3 4.94 14.54 -11.01
CA ALA A 3 5.42 13.50 -10.10
C ALA A 3 5.01 12.07 -10.52
N LEU A 4 3.83 11.88 -11.12
CA LEU A 4 3.41 10.57 -11.64
C LEU A 4 4.25 10.15 -12.87
N GLU A 5 4.57 11.08 -13.75
CA GLU A 5 5.48 10.81 -14.87
C GLU A 5 6.90 10.50 -14.39
N THR A 6 7.38 11.21 -13.36
CA THR A 6 8.67 10.94 -12.72
C THR A 6 8.68 9.52 -12.13
N TYR A 7 7.63 9.16 -11.39
CA TYR A 7 7.48 7.80 -10.85
C TYR A 7 7.51 6.73 -11.95
N LYS A 8 6.68 6.89 -13.00
CA LYS A 8 6.63 5.94 -14.11
C LYS A 8 8.00 5.76 -14.78
N HIS A 9 8.65 6.87 -15.11
CA HIS A 9 9.96 6.86 -15.75
C HIS A 9 11.02 6.15 -14.88
N GLU A 10 11.11 6.51 -13.62
CA GLU A 10 12.08 5.92 -12.70
C GLU A 10 11.80 4.43 -12.43
N LEU A 11 10.52 4.06 -12.27
CA LEU A 11 10.12 2.67 -12.09
C LEU A 11 10.58 1.80 -13.27
N LEU A 12 10.30 2.21 -14.50
CA LEU A 12 10.68 1.48 -15.71
C LEU A 12 12.21 1.42 -15.87
N ARG A 13 12.91 2.51 -15.64
CA ARG A 13 14.38 2.59 -15.69
C ARG A 13 15.05 1.66 -14.69
N TRP A 14 14.57 1.62 -13.45
CA TRP A 14 15.09 0.72 -12.42
C TRP A 14 14.73 -0.73 -12.70
N ASN A 15 13.55 -0.98 -13.26
CA ASN A 15 13.07 -2.32 -13.57
C ASN A 15 13.95 -3.06 -14.58
N GLU A 16 14.71 -2.35 -15.42
CA GLU A 16 15.71 -2.95 -16.32
C GLU A 16 16.82 -3.72 -15.58
N ARG A 17 17.08 -3.38 -14.29
CA ARG A 17 18.18 -3.93 -13.48
C ARG A 17 17.72 -4.62 -12.21
N VAL A 18 16.55 -4.22 -11.71
CA VAL A 18 15.96 -4.73 -10.48
C VAL A 18 14.53 -5.15 -10.81
N ASN A 19 14.19 -6.39 -10.63
CA ASN A 19 12.83 -6.89 -10.90
C ASN A 19 11.84 -6.30 -9.88
N LEU A 20 11.41 -5.04 -10.09
CA LEU A 20 10.48 -4.31 -9.24
C LEU A 20 9.04 -4.75 -9.49
N ILE A 21 8.68 -4.93 -10.77
CA ILE A 21 7.36 -5.36 -11.25
C ILE A 21 7.53 -6.36 -12.40
N GLY A 22 6.56 -7.25 -12.56
CA GLY A 22 6.58 -8.26 -13.61
C GLY A 22 6.32 -7.69 -15.02
N PRO A 23 6.58 -8.49 -16.08
CA PRO A 23 6.43 -8.04 -17.47
C PRO A 23 5.02 -7.57 -17.83
N GLU A 24 3.98 -8.21 -17.26
CA GLU A 24 2.59 -7.81 -17.49
C GLU A 24 2.32 -6.41 -16.90
N ALA A 25 2.81 -6.14 -15.70
CA ALA A 25 2.67 -4.83 -15.08
C ALA A 25 3.49 -3.75 -15.80
N VAL A 26 4.64 -4.10 -16.40
CA VAL A 26 5.39 -3.19 -17.27
C VAL A 26 4.57 -2.83 -18.51
N ALA A 27 3.96 -3.82 -19.16
CA ALA A 27 3.14 -3.61 -20.37
C ALA A 27 1.89 -2.76 -20.09
N ASN A 28 1.36 -2.81 -18.85
CA ASN A 28 0.13 -2.15 -18.44
C ASN A 28 0.38 -1.07 -17.37
N ILE A 29 1.57 -0.48 -17.32
CA ILE A 29 1.97 0.43 -16.23
C ILE A 29 1.04 1.63 -16.05
N ASP A 30 0.52 2.18 -17.13
CA ASP A 30 -0.44 3.30 -17.08
C ASP A 30 -1.74 2.86 -16.37
N ALA A 31 -2.28 1.70 -16.72
CA ALA A 31 -3.47 1.17 -16.08
C ALA A 31 -3.26 0.92 -14.56
N HIS A 32 -2.06 0.50 -14.15
CA HIS A 32 -1.74 0.33 -12.72
C HIS A 32 -1.57 1.66 -11.99
N ILE A 33 -1.07 2.70 -12.65
CA ILE A 33 -1.02 4.05 -12.08
C ILE A 33 -2.43 4.62 -11.96
N ASP A 34 -3.27 4.48 -12.99
CA ASP A 34 -4.67 4.91 -12.98
C ASP A 34 -5.47 4.17 -11.90
N GLU A 35 -5.27 2.86 -11.74
CA GLU A 35 -5.85 2.08 -10.63
C GLU A 35 -5.53 2.70 -9.27
N ALA A 36 -4.28 3.07 -9.04
CA ALA A 36 -3.85 3.66 -7.79
C ALA A 36 -4.45 5.07 -7.56
N VAL A 37 -4.58 5.87 -8.61
CA VAL A 37 -5.23 7.19 -8.55
C VAL A 37 -6.73 7.05 -8.27
N ILE A 38 -7.42 6.09 -8.92
CA ILE A 38 -8.83 5.77 -8.64
C ILE A 38 -8.98 5.32 -7.17
N ALA A 39 -8.11 4.45 -6.70
CA ALA A 39 -8.13 3.99 -5.31
C ALA A 39 -7.89 5.14 -4.33
N ALA A 40 -7.02 6.09 -4.63
CA ALA A 40 -6.83 7.28 -3.81
C ALA A 40 -8.10 8.13 -3.73
N ASP A 41 -8.82 8.27 -4.85
CA ASP A 41 -10.09 8.99 -4.87
C ASP A 41 -11.18 8.30 -4.04
N LEU A 42 -11.25 6.97 -4.08
CA LEU A 42 -12.19 6.16 -3.29
C LEU A 42 -11.84 6.16 -1.79
N LEU A 43 -10.55 5.98 -1.47
CA LEU A 43 -10.09 5.79 -0.09
C LEU A 43 -9.81 7.11 0.65
N LYS A 44 -9.53 8.22 -0.08
CA LYS A 44 -9.17 9.54 0.49
C LYS A 44 -8.06 9.41 1.55
N PRO A 45 -6.86 8.94 1.18
CA PRO A 45 -5.77 8.74 2.13
C PRO A 45 -5.37 10.04 2.83
N SER A 46 -5.27 10.01 4.16
CA SER A 46 -4.81 11.13 4.98
C SER A 46 -4.18 10.61 6.27
N GLY A 47 -3.37 11.42 6.94
CA GLY A 47 -2.64 10.99 8.13
C GLY A 47 -1.61 9.89 7.80
N ASN A 48 -1.40 8.93 8.71
CA ASN A 48 -0.42 7.87 8.47
C ASN A 48 -1.04 6.73 7.64
N VAL A 49 -0.40 6.42 6.52
CA VAL A 49 -0.79 5.35 5.60
C VAL A 49 0.35 4.34 5.51
N LEU A 50 0.07 3.07 5.77
CA LEU A 50 1.04 1.98 5.62
C LEU A 50 0.78 1.24 4.31
N ASP A 51 1.84 0.90 3.60
CA ASP A 51 1.78 -0.07 2.51
C ASP A 51 2.66 -1.28 2.82
N PHE A 52 2.07 -2.46 2.78
CA PHE A 52 2.75 -3.72 3.11
C PHE A 52 3.08 -4.52 1.84
N GLY A 53 4.37 -4.87 1.71
CA GLY A 53 4.90 -5.51 0.51
C GLY A 53 5.05 -4.53 -0.65
N SER A 54 5.61 -3.38 -0.38
CA SER A 54 5.56 -2.21 -1.27
C SER A 54 6.20 -2.40 -2.64
N GLY A 55 7.17 -3.32 -2.78
CA GLY A 55 7.76 -3.71 -4.07
C GLY A 55 8.24 -2.53 -4.92
N GLY A 56 7.65 -2.37 -6.09
CA GLY A 56 7.87 -1.22 -6.99
C GLY A 56 7.09 0.04 -6.60
N GLY A 57 6.43 0.05 -5.43
CA GLY A 57 5.68 1.21 -4.93
C GLY A 57 4.25 1.32 -5.45
N LEU A 58 3.73 0.29 -6.12
CA LEU A 58 2.32 0.23 -6.53
C LEU A 58 1.47 -0.51 -5.49
N PRO A 59 0.36 0.04 -5.04
CA PRO A 59 -0.27 1.30 -5.45
C PRO A 59 0.22 2.53 -4.67
N ALA A 60 1.02 2.36 -3.63
CA ALA A 60 1.28 3.35 -2.58
C ALA A 60 1.90 4.68 -3.09
N ILE A 61 2.88 4.63 -3.98
CA ILE A 61 3.57 5.84 -4.47
C ILE A 61 2.62 6.71 -5.32
N PRO A 62 1.91 6.20 -6.34
CA PRO A 62 0.95 7.01 -7.07
C PRO A 62 -0.18 7.55 -6.19
N MET A 63 -0.68 6.74 -5.23
CA MET A 63 -1.68 7.21 -4.26
C MET A 63 -1.16 8.38 -3.44
N ALA A 64 0.07 8.30 -2.90
CA ALA A 64 0.66 9.36 -2.09
C ALA A 64 0.92 10.64 -2.91
N ILE A 65 1.31 10.52 -4.18
CA ILE A 65 1.51 11.66 -5.08
C ILE A 65 0.23 12.51 -5.21
N VAL A 66 -0.93 11.86 -5.27
CA VAL A 66 -2.23 12.55 -5.41
C VAL A 66 -2.92 12.82 -4.07
N SER A 67 -2.30 12.44 -2.95
CA SER A 67 -2.84 12.60 -1.60
C SER A 67 -1.80 13.27 -0.69
N PRO A 68 -1.59 14.59 -0.82
CA PRO A 68 -0.51 15.31 -0.14
C PRO A 68 -0.62 15.31 1.40
N ASP A 69 -1.81 15.05 1.94
CA ASP A 69 -2.06 14.95 3.37
C ASP A 69 -1.68 13.58 3.96
N ALA A 70 -1.27 12.62 3.12
CA ALA A 70 -0.83 11.30 3.54
C ALA A 70 0.65 11.30 3.90
N ARG A 71 0.98 10.77 5.08
CA ARG A 71 2.34 10.39 5.45
C ARG A 71 2.53 8.90 5.20
N LEU A 72 3.39 8.58 4.26
CA LEU A 72 3.55 7.21 3.76
C LEU A 72 4.54 6.41 4.61
N HIS A 73 4.16 5.20 4.97
CA HIS A 73 5.01 4.20 5.62
C HIS A 73 5.08 2.97 4.72
N LEU A 74 6.26 2.61 4.26
CA LEU A 74 6.48 1.50 3.33
C LEU A 74 7.23 0.36 4.01
N VAL A 75 6.74 -0.87 3.89
CA VAL A 75 7.41 -2.07 4.41
C VAL A 75 7.83 -2.95 3.24
N GLU A 76 9.14 -3.13 3.05
CA GLU A 76 9.72 -3.93 1.98
C GLU A 76 10.98 -4.66 2.46
N VAL A 77 11.02 -5.98 2.29
CA VAL A 77 12.11 -6.82 2.77
C VAL A 77 13.28 -6.94 1.79
N ASP A 78 12.99 -6.81 0.49
CA ASP A 78 14.03 -6.87 -0.54
C ASP A 78 14.86 -5.58 -0.56
N LYS A 79 16.17 -5.71 -0.37
CA LYS A 79 17.09 -4.58 -0.27
C LYS A 79 17.14 -3.70 -1.53
N LYS A 80 16.99 -4.30 -2.71
CA LYS A 80 17.03 -3.57 -3.98
C LYS A 80 15.75 -2.78 -4.17
N LYS A 81 14.59 -3.39 -3.88
CA LYS A 81 13.28 -2.72 -3.90
C LYS A 81 13.21 -1.61 -2.85
N TRP A 82 13.72 -1.87 -1.63
CA TRP A 82 13.87 -0.84 -0.59
C TRP A 82 14.73 0.35 -1.06
N ALA A 83 15.83 0.10 -1.75
CA ALA A 83 16.67 1.17 -2.29
C ALA A 83 15.93 2.00 -3.34
N PHE A 84 15.15 1.34 -4.21
CA PHE A 84 14.28 2.03 -5.16
C PHE A 84 13.23 2.90 -4.45
N LEU A 85 12.55 2.36 -3.45
CA LEU A 85 11.54 3.11 -2.69
C LEU A 85 12.12 4.38 -2.05
N LYS A 86 13.34 4.29 -1.50
CA LYS A 86 14.04 5.47 -0.98
C LYS A 86 14.39 6.49 -2.06
N HIS A 87 14.80 6.02 -3.22
CA HIS A 87 15.10 6.87 -4.37
C HIS A 87 13.85 7.61 -4.84
N ILE A 88 12.77 6.87 -5.09
CA ILE A 88 11.55 7.45 -5.65
C ILE A 88 10.81 8.37 -4.66
N ALA A 89 10.82 8.06 -3.36
CA ALA A 89 10.25 8.93 -2.36
C ALA A 89 10.92 10.33 -2.37
N ARG A 90 12.24 10.38 -2.56
CA ARG A 90 12.97 11.65 -2.71
C ARG A 90 12.69 12.33 -4.04
N ALA A 91 12.68 11.56 -5.15
CA ALA A 91 12.47 12.11 -6.49
C ALA A 91 11.07 12.72 -6.66
N CYS A 92 10.07 12.19 -5.95
CA CYS A 92 8.69 12.69 -5.93
C CYS A 92 8.38 13.56 -4.70
N GLU A 93 9.38 13.91 -3.88
CA GLU A 93 9.24 14.77 -2.69
C GLU A 93 8.18 14.29 -1.68
N LEU A 94 8.05 12.96 -1.53
CA LEU A 94 7.03 12.36 -0.66
C LEU A 94 7.47 12.37 0.81
N ASN A 95 6.53 12.66 1.70
CA ASN A 95 6.70 12.44 3.14
C ASN A 95 6.59 10.93 3.43
N ALA A 96 7.72 10.23 3.43
CA ALA A 96 7.74 8.77 3.53
C ALA A 96 8.79 8.24 4.52
N VAL A 97 8.40 7.21 5.26
CA VAL A 97 9.28 6.38 6.10
C VAL A 97 9.32 4.97 5.51
N ILE A 98 10.52 4.41 5.32
CA ILE A 98 10.67 3.13 4.62
C ILE A 98 11.38 2.12 5.54
N TYR A 99 10.69 1.03 5.86
CA TYR A 99 11.16 -0.05 6.71
C TYR A 99 11.69 -1.20 5.84
N GLY A 100 13.01 -1.40 5.84
CA GLY A 100 13.68 -2.47 5.09
C GLY A 100 13.70 -3.77 5.87
N ASP A 101 12.53 -4.34 6.19
CA ASP A 101 12.44 -5.55 7.01
C ASP A 101 11.10 -6.28 6.79
N ARG A 102 10.96 -7.48 7.37
CA ARG A 102 9.68 -8.18 7.45
C ARG A 102 8.73 -7.42 8.38
N LEU A 103 7.41 -7.49 8.10
CA LEU A 103 6.40 -6.77 8.87
C LEU A 103 6.52 -7.02 10.39
N ALA A 104 6.66 -8.29 10.81
CA ALA A 104 6.79 -8.66 12.21
C ALA A 104 7.97 -7.98 12.95
N ARG A 105 9.01 -7.58 12.22
CA ARG A 105 10.12 -6.78 12.76
C ARG A 105 9.88 -5.28 12.59
N ALA A 106 9.27 -4.86 11.49
CA ALA A 106 8.97 -3.45 11.27
C ALA A 106 8.07 -2.89 12.38
N VAL A 107 7.03 -3.64 12.77
CA VAL A 107 6.10 -3.22 13.84
C VAL A 107 6.80 -2.97 15.18
N THR A 108 7.89 -3.67 15.50
CA THR A 108 8.63 -3.44 16.76
C THR A 108 9.41 -2.12 16.78
N ARG A 109 9.52 -1.45 15.63
CA ARG A 109 10.22 -0.16 15.46
C ARG A 109 9.26 1.00 15.24
N PHE A 110 7.96 0.74 15.21
CA PHE A 110 6.98 1.81 15.11
C PHE A 110 6.96 2.63 16.41
N PRO A 111 6.91 3.96 16.32
CA PRO A 111 6.71 4.80 17.50
C PRO A 111 5.43 4.42 18.23
N PRO A 112 5.42 4.38 19.59
CA PRO A 112 4.25 3.91 20.35
C PRO A 112 2.95 4.66 20.06
N GLU A 113 3.06 5.93 19.69
CA GLU A 113 1.94 6.80 19.33
C GLU A 113 1.47 6.64 17.87
N LEU A 114 2.23 5.93 17.03
CA LEU A 114 1.88 5.76 15.63
C LEU A 114 0.56 5.01 15.48
N ARG A 115 -0.34 5.57 14.71
CA ARG A 115 -1.59 4.91 14.30
C ARG A 115 -1.81 5.13 12.82
N PHE A 116 -2.33 4.10 12.14
CA PHE A 116 -2.61 4.11 10.72
C PHE A 116 -4.11 4.30 10.48
N SER A 117 -4.46 5.28 9.67
CA SER A 117 -5.82 5.49 9.16
C SER A 117 -6.13 4.53 8.01
N LEU A 118 -5.09 4.14 7.26
CA LEU A 118 -5.19 3.26 6.10
C LEU A 118 -3.96 2.36 6.01
N VAL A 119 -4.20 1.10 5.69
CA VAL A 119 -3.18 0.14 5.28
C VAL A 119 -3.52 -0.34 3.88
N THR A 120 -2.56 -0.32 2.96
CA THR A 120 -2.71 -0.89 1.61
C THR A 120 -1.83 -2.13 1.45
N SER A 121 -2.27 -3.06 0.63
CA SER A 121 -1.44 -4.18 0.18
C SER A 121 -1.91 -4.69 -1.17
N ARG A 122 -0.96 -5.01 -2.04
CA ARG A 122 -1.20 -5.62 -3.35
C ARG A 122 -0.33 -6.87 -3.54
N ALA A 123 -0.96 -7.94 -4.02
CA ALA A 123 -0.28 -9.20 -4.32
C ALA A 123 0.46 -9.86 -3.13
N VAL A 124 0.11 -9.50 -1.89
CA VAL A 124 0.55 -10.20 -0.69
C VAL A 124 -0.58 -11.12 -0.25
N GLY A 125 -0.34 -12.42 -0.34
CA GLY A 125 -1.33 -13.44 0.06
C GLY A 125 -1.57 -13.50 1.56
N ASN A 126 -2.57 -14.31 1.95
CA ASN A 126 -2.87 -14.68 3.33
C ASN A 126 -3.06 -13.47 4.27
N PRO A 127 -4.03 -12.57 4.02
CA PRO A 127 -4.26 -11.40 4.87
C PRO A 127 -4.55 -11.77 6.33
N GLU A 128 -5.09 -12.97 6.60
CA GLU A 128 -5.31 -13.51 7.94
C GLU A 128 -4.03 -13.71 8.75
N GLU A 129 -2.87 -13.81 8.09
CA GLU A 129 -1.58 -13.97 8.78
C GLU A 129 -0.94 -12.63 9.16
N TRP A 130 -1.14 -11.59 8.36
CA TRP A 130 -0.41 -10.33 8.56
C TRP A 130 -1.29 -9.16 9.03
N VAL A 131 -2.57 -9.12 8.69
CA VAL A 131 -3.48 -8.04 9.14
C VAL A 131 -3.56 -7.97 10.67
N PRO A 132 -3.67 -9.10 11.41
CA PRO A 132 -3.71 -9.05 12.88
C PRO A 132 -2.46 -8.41 13.51
N LEU A 133 -1.29 -8.49 12.88
CA LEU A 133 -0.07 -7.85 13.36
C LEU A 133 -0.17 -6.32 13.38
N LEU A 134 -1.08 -5.76 12.58
CA LEU A 134 -1.29 -4.32 12.46
C LEU A 134 -2.43 -3.80 13.36
N ALA A 135 -3.26 -4.69 13.92
CA ALA A 135 -4.38 -4.28 14.78
C ALA A 135 -3.98 -3.29 15.90
N PRO A 136 -2.86 -3.49 16.64
CA PRO A 136 -2.42 -2.54 17.68
C PRO A 136 -2.03 -1.15 17.14
N TRP A 137 -1.80 -1.05 15.82
CA TRP A 137 -1.32 0.15 15.14
C TRP A 137 -2.39 0.84 14.31
N MET A 138 -3.63 0.32 14.33
CA MET A 138 -4.74 0.91 13.60
C MET A 138 -5.44 1.99 14.43
N GLU A 139 -5.90 3.03 13.76
CA GLU A 139 -6.90 3.93 14.33
C GLU A 139 -8.25 3.22 14.43
N GLN A 140 -9.09 3.62 15.39
CA GLN A 140 -10.49 3.18 15.41
C GLN A 140 -11.18 3.61 14.11
N GLY A 141 -11.79 2.67 13.40
CA GLY A 141 -12.36 2.91 12.07
C GLY A 141 -11.33 2.99 10.94
N GLY A 142 -10.04 2.79 11.25
CA GLY A 142 -8.99 2.65 10.24
C GLY A 142 -9.26 1.48 9.30
N ARG A 143 -8.78 1.56 8.07
CA ARG A 143 -9.11 0.60 7.01
C ARG A 143 -7.87 -0.14 6.51
N VAL A 144 -8.06 -1.42 6.19
CA VAL A 144 -7.13 -2.20 5.38
C VAL A 144 -7.74 -2.33 3.98
N ALA A 145 -7.01 -1.93 2.96
CA ALA A 145 -7.41 -1.94 1.57
C ALA A 145 -6.56 -2.96 0.79
N LEU A 146 -7.21 -4.01 0.32
CA LEU A 146 -6.60 -5.12 -0.39
C LEU A 146 -6.87 -5.00 -1.88
N PHE A 147 -5.81 -4.95 -2.67
CA PHE A 147 -5.86 -4.97 -4.14
C PHE A 147 -5.70 -6.42 -4.60
N GLN A 148 -6.76 -7.01 -5.11
CA GLN A 148 -6.79 -8.45 -5.38
C GLN A 148 -7.68 -8.84 -6.59
N SER A 149 -7.51 -10.05 -7.08
CA SER A 149 -8.19 -10.54 -8.29
C SER A 149 -9.64 -10.97 -8.07
N ASN A 150 -10.03 -11.22 -6.82
CA ASN A 150 -11.40 -11.61 -6.44
C ASN A 150 -11.86 -10.79 -5.23
N PRO A 151 -13.18 -10.65 -4.98
CA PRO A 151 -13.71 -9.85 -3.90
C PRO A 151 -13.76 -10.55 -2.54
N ASP A 152 -13.27 -11.78 -2.45
CA ASP A 152 -13.36 -12.58 -1.23
C ASP A 152 -12.19 -12.32 -0.30
N VAL A 153 -12.49 -12.18 0.98
CA VAL A 153 -11.48 -12.06 2.05
C VAL A 153 -11.88 -12.99 3.19
N PRO A 154 -10.92 -13.61 3.88
CA PRO A 154 -11.19 -14.39 5.08
C PRO A 154 -11.73 -13.48 6.20
N THR A 155 -12.40 -14.10 7.18
CA THR A 155 -12.76 -13.42 8.42
C THR A 155 -11.50 -13.17 9.23
N ILE A 156 -11.31 -11.93 9.69
CA ILE A 156 -10.16 -11.52 10.50
C ILE A 156 -10.68 -10.84 11.76
N ASP A 157 -10.28 -11.35 12.92
CA ASP A 157 -10.72 -10.81 14.21
C ASP A 157 -10.38 -9.33 14.37
N GLY A 158 -11.34 -8.54 14.84
CA GLY A 158 -11.21 -7.10 14.96
C GLY A 158 -11.42 -6.33 13.65
N PHE A 159 -11.69 -7.00 12.53
CA PHE A 159 -11.92 -6.38 11.23
C PHE A 159 -13.25 -6.85 10.61
N THR A 160 -13.97 -5.91 10.02
CA THR A 160 -15.19 -6.20 9.27
C THR A 160 -15.01 -5.79 7.81
N LYS A 161 -15.34 -6.69 6.87
CA LYS A 161 -15.40 -6.35 5.45
C LYS A 161 -16.43 -5.24 5.25
N SER A 162 -16.00 -4.11 4.68
CA SER A 162 -16.82 -2.92 4.57
C SER A 162 -17.28 -2.64 3.14
N GLU A 163 -16.36 -2.53 2.20
CA GLU A 163 -16.69 -2.14 0.83
C GLU A 163 -15.92 -2.97 -0.18
N VAL A 164 -16.49 -3.13 -1.37
CA VAL A 164 -15.86 -3.77 -2.52
C VAL A 164 -16.06 -2.87 -3.73
N PHE A 165 -14.98 -2.40 -4.30
CA PHE A 165 -14.99 -1.59 -5.51
C PHE A 165 -14.39 -2.39 -6.68
N PRO A 166 -15.09 -2.48 -7.82
CA PRO A 166 -14.48 -2.99 -9.03
C PRO A 166 -13.43 -1.99 -9.53
N LEU A 167 -12.28 -2.50 -9.93
CA LEU A 167 -11.18 -1.74 -10.50
C LEU A 167 -11.06 -2.01 -12.02
N PRO A 168 -10.33 -1.19 -12.77
CA PRO A 168 -10.13 -1.40 -14.21
C PRO A 168 -9.59 -2.80 -14.52
N ARG A 169 -10.02 -3.37 -15.63
CA ARG A 169 -9.52 -4.67 -16.12
C ARG A 169 -8.04 -4.60 -16.48
N GLY A 170 -7.33 -5.69 -16.24
CA GLY A 170 -5.88 -5.77 -16.47
C GLY A 170 -5.04 -5.25 -15.32
N THR A 171 -5.68 -4.99 -14.17
CA THR A 171 -5.04 -4.63 -12.92
C THR A 171 -5.40 -5.62 -11.81
N SER A 172 -5.63 -5.15 -10.58
CA SER A 172 -6.05 -6.01 -9.47
C SER A 172 -7.49 -6.53 -9.56
N ASN A 173 -8.35 -5.90 -10.37
CA ASN A 173 -9.78 -6.12 -10.57
C ASN A 173 -10.68 -5.65 -9.41
N TYR A 174 -10.26 -5.81 -8.15
CA TYR A 174 -11.05 -5.40 -6.98
C TYR A 174 -10.19 -4.71 -5.94
N LEU A 175 -10.78 -3.67 -5.35
CA LEU A 175 -10.34 -3.07 -4.11
C LEU A 175 -11.33 -3.49 -3.02
N VAL A 176 -10.85 -4.23 -2.04
CA VAL A 176 -11.67 -4.70 -0.91
C VAL A 176 -11.19 -4.04 0.36
N THR A 177 -12.10 -3.44 1.12
CA THR A 177 -11.76 -2.79 2.38
C THR A 177 -12.26 -3.58 3.59
N LEU A 178 -11.42 -3.60 4.61
CA LEU A 178 -11.73 -4.11 5.94
C LEU A 178 -11.62 -2.93 6.91
N THR A 179 -12.64 -2.71 7.74
CA THR A 179 -12.63 -1.66 8.76
C THR A 179 -12.26 -2.25 10.11
N PHE A 180 -11.32 -1.61 10.80
CA PHE A 180 -10.87 -2.01 12.13
C PHE A 180 -11.83 -1.53 13.22
N HIS A 181 -12.19 -2.42 14.13
CA HIS A 181 -13.00 -2.13 15.30
C HIS A 181 -12.31 -2.62 16.56
N VAL A 182 -12.07 -1.71 17.50
CA VAL A 182 -11.64 -2.13 18.85
C VAL A 182 -12.80 -2.87 19.50
N GLU A 183 -12.62 -4.14 19.87
CA GLU A 183 -13.60 -4.84 20.70
C GLU A 183 -13.74 -4.09 22.04
N GLN A 184 -14.93 -3.53 22.27
CA GLN A 184 -15.29 -3.06 23.61
C GLN A 184 -15.58 -4.31 24.45
N HIS A 185 -14.59 -4.78 25.19
CA HIS A 185 -14.84 -5.72 26.28
C HIS A 185 -15.75 -5.00 27.29
N ARG A 186 -17.03 -5.39 27.29
CA ARG A 186 -17.98 -5.04 28.35
C ARG A 186 -17.74 -5.91 29.57
#